data_84c139362cbca165cfae743740fab912
#
_entry.id   84c139362cbca165cfae743740fab912
#
_cell.length_a   1.000
_cell.length_b   1.000
_cell.length_c   1.000
_cell.angle_alpha   90.00
_cell.angle_beta   90.00
_cell.angle_gamma   90.00
#
_symmetry.space_group_name_H-M   'P 1'
#
loop_
_entity.id
_entity.type
_entity.pdbx_description
1 polymer ?
#
loop_
_entity_poly.entity_id
_entity_poly.type
_entity_poly.pdbx_seq_one_letter_code
_entity_poly.pdbx_strand_id
1 'polypeptide(L)'
;LLTAAVTASPCVLGGVSDNSYAKYLDFLSVMSYDYHGGWNEYVEHLAGIYPNAEDRETVAQIMPTLCMDWAYRYYRGVLPSEKILMGIPYYTRGWENVQGGTNGLHGTSKTPASGKYNIWGDDLDGDGNLEPAGANPLWHVLNLMENDPNLKVYWDDTSKVPYVWQNNEKVFLSFENEKSIDARLDYIKDKNLGGALIWVMNGDYGLNPNYVEGSTDVNEGKYTFGDTLTKRLSEGLTKMGDCAKSPEDSNSSLEPINVDVNLTGNYDHPNYTYSLNITNHTGEEIKGGWTVSFDLPKSAVYKSSWGGTYSVKDNGDFNTITLTSGA
;
A
#
# COMPACT_ATOMS: atom_id res chain seq x y z
N LEU A 1 -7.34 -24.01 -6.76
CA LEU A 1 -6.70 -22.77 -6.31
C LEU A 1 -7.62 -22.07 -5.33
N LEU A 2 -7.13 -21.78 -4.11
CA LEU A 2 -7.84 -21.02 -3.09
C LEU A 2 -7.05 -19.73 -2.83
N THR A 3 -7.68 -18.57 -3.04
CA THR A 3 -7.04 -17.27 -2.89
C THR A 3 -7.94 -16.32 -2.14
N ALA A 4 -7.39 -15.24 -1.62
CA ALA A 4 -8.16 -14.17 -0.99
C ALA A 4 -7.62 -12.81 -1.41
N ALA A 5 -8.51 -11.85 -1.65
CA ALA A 5 -8.18 -10.43 -1.68
C ALA A 5 -8.34 -9.88 -0.25
N VAL A 6 -7.30 -9.23 0.24
CA VAL A 6 -7.24 -8.77 1.64
C VAL A 6 -6.88 -7.29 1.72
N THR A 7 -7.33 -6.66 2.79
CA THR A 7 -7.05 -5.24 3.03
C THR A 7 -5.58 -4.99 3.31
N ALA A 8 -5.09 -3.85 2.86
CA ALA A 8 -3.77 -3.32 3.23
C ALA A 8 -3.87 -2.19 4.26
N SER A 9 -5.08 -1.76 4.62
CA SER A 9 -5.29 -0.67 5.57
C SER A 9 -5.01 -1.12 7.00
N PRO A 10 -4.12 -0.43 7.71
CA PRO A 10 -3.84 -0.73 9.13
C PRO A 10 -5.05 -0.53 10.03
N CYS A 11 -5.95 0.41 9.69
CA CYS A 11 -7.17 0.66 10.43
C CYS A 11 -8.11 -0.55 10.45
N VAL A 12 -8.16 -1.30 9.33
CA VAL A 12 -8.95 -2.52 9.23
C VAL A 12 -8.19 -3.71 9.81
N LEU A 13 -6.88 -3.82 9.55
CA LEU A 13 -6.03 -4.91 10.04
C LEU A 13 -5.89 -4.91 11.56
N GLY A 14 -5.99 -3.74 12.22
CA GLY A 14 -5.97 -3.65 13.67
C GLY A 14 -7.10 -4.41 14.37
N GLY A 15 -8.18 -4.73 13.66
CA GLY A 15 -9.28 -5.58 14.14
C GLY A 15 -9.15 -7.07 13.77
N VAL A 16 -8.17 -7.44 12.94
CA VAL A 16 -7.96 -8.82 12.48
C VAL A 16 -6.79 -9.42 13.26
N SER A 17 -7.08 -10.17 14.30
CA SER A 17 -6.05 -10.80 15.15
C SER A 17 -5.69 -12.22 14.73
N ASP A 18 -6.52 -12.89 13.92
CA ASP A 18 -6.29 -14.28 13.48
C ASP A 18 -6.06 -14.34 11.97
N ASN A 19 -4.82 -14.56 11.58
CA ASN A 19 -4.39 -14.78 10.20
C ASN A 19 -4.15 -16.27 9.88
N SER A 20 -4.62 -17.20 10.73
CA SER A 20 -4.41 -18.64 10.56
C SER A 20 -5.00 -19.20 9.27
N TYR A 21 -5.97 -18.52 8.66
CA TYR A 21 -6.54 -18.85 7.36
C TYR A 21 -5.50 -18.82 6.23
N ALA A 22 -4.47 -17.98 6.35
CA ALA A 22 -3.48 -17.77 5.30
C ALA A 22 -2.74 -19.06 4.90
N LYS A 23 -2.53 -19.99 5.83
CA LYS A 23 -1.90 -21.29 5.58
C LYS A 23 -2.66 -22.18 4.59
N TYR A 24 -3.95 -21.91 4.37
CA TYR A 24 -4.79 -22.67 3.45
C TYR A 24 -4.83 -22.07 2.04
N LEU A 25 -4.22 -20.88 1.85
CA LEU A 25 -4.24 -20.18 0.58
C LEU A 25 -3.07 -20.60 -0.32
N ASP A 26 -3.34 -20.68 -1.61
CA ASP A 26 -2.30 -20.82 -2.62
C ASP A 26 -1.51 -19.51 -2.77
N PHE A 27 -2.21 -18.37 -2.75
CA PHE A 27 -1.63 -17.03 -2.67
C PHE A 27 -2.63 -16.02 -2.10
N LEU A 28 -2.09 -14.87 -1.72
CA LEU A 28 -2.82 -13.75 -1.13
C LEU A 28 -2.67 -12.52 -2.01
N SER A 29 -3.79 -11.90 -2.37
CA SER A 29 -3.83 -10.65 -3.14
C SER A 29 -4.05 -9.48 -2.19
N VAL A 30 -3.01 -8.71 -1.91
CA VAL A 30 -3.06 -7.57 -0.99
C VAL A 30 -3.53 -6.34 -1.74
N MET A 31 -4.65 -5.75 -1.34
CA MET A 31 -5.21 -4.53 -1.93
C MET A 31 -4.43 -3.30 -1.45
N SER A 32 -3.16 -3.16 -1.89
CA SER A 32 -2.22 -2.10 -1.51
C SER A 32 -2.49 -0.78 -2.25
N TYR A 33 -3.70 -0.31 -2.15
CA TYR A 33 -4.21 0.94 -2.70
C TYR A 33 -5.32 1.48 -1.79
N ASP A 34 -5.87 2.64 -2.14
CA ASP A 34 -6.85 3.37 -1.34
C ASP A 34 -6.35 3.67 0.09
N TYR A 35 -5.06 3.96 0.22
CA TYR A 35 -4.51 4.43 1.49
C TYR A 35 -5.02 5.82 1.83
N HIS A 36 -5.13 6.69 0.81
CA HIS A 36 -5.65 8.05 0.92
C HIS A 36 -6.64 8.33 -0.20
N GLY A 37 -7.62 9.16 0.09
CA GLY A 37 -8.67 9.57 -0.84
C GLY A 37 -9.52 10.68 -0.26
N GLY A 38 -10.59 11.05 -0.93
CA GLY A 38 -11.47 12.16 -0.56
C GLY A 38 -12.17 12.02 0.81
N TRP A 39 -12.06 10.88 1.46
CA TRP A 39 -12.60 10.63 2.81
C TRP A 39 -11.76 11.24 3.94
N ASN A 40 -10.58 11.77 3.65
CA ASN A 40 -9.76 12.48 4.61
C ASN A 40 -9.32 13.84 4.09
N GLU A 41 -8.79 14.69 4.98
CA GLU A 41 -8.39 16.06 4.64
C GLU A 41 -6.94 16.19 4.22
N TYR A 42 -6.12 15.17 4.36
CA TYR A 42 -4.72 15.19 3.95
C TYR A 42 -4.57 14.70 2.52
N VAL A 43 -3.92 15.52 1.68
CA VAL A 43 -3.71 15.22 0.26
C VAL A 43 -2.45 14.40 0.11
N GLU A 44 -2.63 13.09 -0.12
CA GLU A 44 -1.55 12.11 -0.11
C GLU A 44 -1.73 11.09 -1.26
N HIS A 45 -0.81 10.14 -1.36
CA HIS A 45 -0.86 9.12 -2.40
C HIS A 45 -1.87 8.03 -2.11
N LEU A 46 -2.63 7.63 -3.14
CA LEU A 46 -3.56 6.51 -3.03
C LEU A 46 -2.83 5.16 -2.84
N ALA A 47 -1.60 5.02 -3.35
CA ALA A 47 -0.89 3.74 -3.37
C ALA A 47 0.64 3.91 -3.31
N GLY A 48 1.16 4.67 -2.35
CA GLY A 48 2.60 4.82 -2.12
C GLY A 48 3.29 3.47 -1.89
N ILE A 49 4.48 3.28 -2.48
CA ILE A 49 5.27 2.05 -2.26
C ILE A 49 5.91 2.09 -0.88
N TYR A 50 6.55 3.20 -0.53
CA TYR A 50 7.28 3.37 0.72
C TYR A 50 6.63 4.42 1.61
N PRO A 51 6.85 4.36 2.94
CA PRO A 51 6.31 5.34 3.86
C PRO A 51 6.95 6.72 3.63
N ASN A 52 6.14 7.77 3.74
CA ASN A 52 6.59 9.14 3.67
C ASN A 52 6.40 9.81 5.04
N ALA A 53 7.48 10.35 5.62
CA ALA A 53 7.44 11.03 6.91
C ALA A 53 6.69 12.37 6.88
N GLU A 54 6.44 12.92 5.69
CA GLU A 54 5.65 14.14 5.49
C GLU A 54 4.13 13.85 5.42
N ASP A 55 3.74 12.57 5.27
CA ASP A 55 2.35 12.14 5.34
C ASP A 55 1.79 12.38 6.75
N ARG A 56 0.95 13.41 6.85
CA ARG A 56 0.39 13.87 8.13
C ARG A 56 -0.68 12.94 8.67
N GLU A 57 -1.35 12.18 7.83
CA GLU A 57 -2.30 11.17 8.31
C GLU A 57 -1.56 10.05 9.02
N THR A 58 -0.49 9.54 8.44
CA THR A 58 0.43 8.60 9.08
C THR A 58 0.96 9.14 10.40
N VAL A 59 1.40 10.40 10.43
CA VAL A 59 1.93 11.03 11.64
C VAL A 59 0.83 11.25 12.68
N ALA A 60 -0.36 11.70 12.28
CA ALA A 60 -1.47 11.97 13.20
C ALA A 60 -2.02 10.68 13.84
N GLN A 61 -2.03 9.59 13.12
CA GLN A 61 -2.45 8.27 13.62
C GLN A 61 -1.29 7.50 14.27
N ILE A 62 -0.10 8.07 14.25
CA ILE A 62 1.14 7.50 14.81
C ILE A 62 1.51 6.14 14.19
N MET A 63 1.10 5.90 12.95
CA MET A 63 1.34 4.66 12.23
C MET A 63 1.93 4.94 10.84
N PRO A 64 3.22 4.73 10.58
CA PRO A 64 3.84 4.90 9.26
C PRO A 64 3.45 3.75 8.33
N THR A 65 2.15 3.51 8.15
CA THR A 65 1.62 2.22 7.71
C THR A 65 0.76 2.32 6.47
N LEU A 66 0.54 3.55 5.96
CA LEU A 66 -0.29 3.77 4.78
C LEU A 66 0.55 3.67 3.50
N CYS A 67 1.19 2.51 3.32
CA CYS A 67 2.02 2.22 2.14
C CYS A 67 2.12 0.72 1.86
N MET A 68 2.54 0.38 0.64
CA MET A 68 2.69 -1.00 0.19
C MET A 68 3.73 -1.79 1.00
N ASP A 69 4.87 -1.17 1.35
CA ASP A 69 5.95 -1.83 2.09
C ASP A 69 5.50 -2.28 3.49
N TRP A 70 4.69 -1.48 4.16
CA TRP A 70 4.13 -1.89 5.44
C TRP A 70 3.16 -3.08 5.30
N ALA A 71 2.25 -3.03 4.32
CA ALA A 71 1.32 -4.12 4.08
C ALA A 71 2.06 -5.43 3.74
N TYR A 72 3.13 -5.34 2.94
CA TYR A 72 4.00 -6.49 2.68
C TYR A 72 4.58 -7.07 3.99
N ARG A 73 5.17 -6.23 4.85
CA ARG A 73 5.78 -6.67 6.12
C ARG A 73 4.75 -7.35 7.02
N TYR A 74 3.54 -6.83 7.06
CA TYR A 74 2.45 -7.43 7.82
C TYR A 74 2.15 -8.85 7.33
N TYR A 75 1.90 -9.02 6.04
CA TYR A 75 1.55 -10.35 5.49
C TYR A 75 2.75 -11.28 5.39
N ARG A 76 3.96 -10.76 5.27
CA ARG A 76 5.18 -11.56 5.32
C ARG A 76 5.38 -12.26 6.67
N GLY A 77 4.75 -11.76 7.72
CA GLY A 77 4.70 -12.42 9.02
C GLY A 77 3.89 -13.73 9.04
N VAL A 78 3.03 -13.97 8.03
CA VAL A 78 2.13 -15.14 7.99
C VAL A 78 2.26 -15.99 6.73
N LEU A 79 2.88 -15.45 5.66
CA LEU A 79 3.07 -16.14 4.40
C LEU A 79 4.48 -15.90 3.84
N PRO A 80 5.05 -16.87 3.11
CA PRO A 80 6.27 -16.63 2.35
C PRO A 80 6.02 -15.63 1.21
N SER A 81 7.05 -14.85 0.83
CA SER A 81 6.94 -13.75 -0.12
C SER A 81 6.35 -14.17 -1.47
N GLU A 82 6.73 -15.33 -1.97
CA GLU A 82 6.26 -15.86 -3.27
C GLU A 82 4.77 -16.21 -3.29
N LYS A 83 4.09 -16.15 -2.16
CA LYS A 83 2.63 -16.28 -2.05
C LYS A 83 1.90 -14.95 -1.86
N ILE A 84 2.61 -13.83 -1.87
CA ILE A 84 2.04 -12.49 -1.69
C ILE A 84 2.06 -11.75 -3.01
N LEU A 85 0.89 -11.29 -3.46
CA LEU A 85 0.71 -10.42 -4.61
C LEU A 85 0.31 -9.03 -4.12
N MET A 86 0.97 -7.98 -4.65
CA MET A 86 0.68 -6.59 -4.24
C MET A 86 -0.20 -5.87 -5.26
N GLY A 87 -1.16 -5.11 -4.75
CA GLY A 87 -2.14 -4.38 -5.54
C GLY A 87 -1.56 -3.17 -6.26
N ILE A 88 -2.02 -2.94 -7.49
CA ILE A 88 -1.68 -1.80 -8.32
C ILE A 88 -3.00 -1.18 -8.82
N PRO A 89 -3.29 0.10 -8.49
CA PRO A 89 -4.51 0.75 -8.94
C PRO A 89 -4.34 1.32 -10.36
N TYR A 90 -5.22 0.96 -11.28
CA TYR A 90 -5.30 1.61 -12.58
C TYR A 90 -6.38 2.68 -12.61
N TYR A 91 -6.44 3.45 -11.53
CA TYR A 91 -7.36 4.57 -11.35
C TYR A 91 -6.72 5.63 -10.46
N THR A 92 -7.39 6.76 -10.33
CA THR A 92 -6.95 7.87 -9.47
C THR A 92 -7.79 7.98 -8.20
N ARG A 93 -7.24 8.64 -7.19
CA ARG A 93 -7.94 9.33 -6.12
C ARG A 93 -7.46 10.77 -6.08
N GLY A 94 -8.34 11.70 -5.73
CA GLY A 94 -7.96 13.11 -5.78
C GLY A 94 -8.85 14.07 -5.03
N TRP A 95 -8.33 15.28 -4.90
CA TRP A 95 -8.96 16.40 -4.22
C TRP A 95 -8.96 17.65 -5.09
N GLU A 96 -9.92 18.51 -4.90
CA GLU A 96 -9.96 19.86 -5.41
C GLU A 96 -9.89 20.88 -4.26
N ASN A 97 -9.68 22.17 -4.58
CA ASN A 97 -9.52 23.23 -3.58
C ASN A 97 -8.33 23.00 -2.62
N VAL A 98 -7.30 22.31 -3.06
CA VAL A 98 -6.15 21.95 -2.25
C VAL A 98 -5.39 23.18 -1.80
N GLN A 99 -5.05 23.24 -0.51
CA GLN A 99 -4.29 24.31 0.11
C GLN A 99 -2.92 23.81 0.61
N GLY A 100 -1.88 24.55 0.31
CA GLY A 100 -0.52 24.23 0.75
C GLY A 100 0.11 23.03 0.04
N GLY A 101 1.11 22.44 0.68
CA GLY A 101 1.90 21.35 0.13
C GLY A 101 2.83 21.75 -1.02
N THR A 102 3.54 20.78 -1.55
CA THR A 102 4.40 20.93 -2.72
C THR A 102 3.66 20.46 -3.97
N ASN A 103 3.18 21.39 -4.80
CA ASN A 103 2.28 21.08 -5.92
C ASN A 103 1.07 20.25 -5.45
N GLY A 104 0.49 20.63 -4.32
CA GLY A 104 -0.64 19.97 -3.69
C GLY A 104 -0.31 18.76 -2.81
N LEU A 105 0.77 18.03 -3.06
CA LEU A 105 1.19 16.90 -2.22
C LEU A 105 1.53 17.38 -0.80
N HIS A 106 1.07 16.66 0.22
CA HIS A 106 1.13 17.05 1.64
C HIS A 106 0.32 18.31 1.98
N GLY A 107 -0.57 18.70 1.08
CA GLY A 107 -1.55 19.74 1.29
C GLY A 107 -2.76 19.30 2.12
N THR A 108 -3.79 20.14 2.15
CA THR A 108 -5.08 19.82 2.76
C THR A 108 -6.23 20.20 1.85
N SER A 109 -7.27 19.38 1.84
CA SER A 109 -8.57 19.71 1.28
C SER A 109 -9.65 18.86 1.95
N LYS A 110 -10.85 19.42 2.05
CA LYS A 110 -12.06 18.68 2.48
C LYS A 110 -12.99 18.37 1.30
N THR A 111 -12.52 18.64 0.10
CA THR A 111 -13.33 18.50 -1.11
C THR A 111 -12.68 17.46 -2.02
N PRO A 112 -13.29 16.29 -2.19
CA PRO A 112 -12.86 15.34 -3.22
C PRO A 112 -12.96 15.96 -4.60
N ALA A 113 -12.06 15.60 -5.51
CA ALA A 113 -12.13 16.08 -6.89
C ALA A 113 -13.41 15.57 -7.57
N SER A 114 -14.03 16.44 -8.34
CA SER A 114 -15.37 16.23 -8.94
C SER A 114 -15.40 16.54 -10.43
N GLY A 115 -16.55 16.38 -11.08
CA GLY A 115 -16.76 16.71 -12.48
C GLY A 115 -15.82 15.98 -13.42
N LYS A 116 -15.07 16.73 -14.27
CA LYS A 116 -14.11 16.16 -15.22
C LYS A 116 -12.96 15.39 -14.57
N TYR A 117 -12.76 15.53 -13.27
CA TYR A 117 -11.77 14.84 -12.47
C TYR A 117 -12.34 13.66 -11.68
N ASN A 118 -13.56 13.20 -12.00
CA ASN A 118 -14.26 12.13 -11.27
C ASN A 118 -15.24 11.36 -12.16
N ILE A 119 -14.77 10.81 -13.28
CA ILE A 119 -15.70 10.13 -14.22
C ILE A 119 -16.05 8.70 -13.81
N TRP A 120 -15.37 8.13 -12.80
CA TRP A 120 -15.64 6.81 -12.23
C TRP A 120 -16.12 6.83 -10.78
N GLY A 121 -16.11 7.97 -10.15
CA GLY A 121 -16.28 8.06 -8.71
C GLY A 121 -17.69 8.47 -8.31
N ASP A 122 -18.68 7.69 -8.68
CA ASP A 122 -20.05 7.87 -8.23
C ASP A 122 -20.42 6.75 -7.26
N ASP A 123 -19.76 6.73 -6.10
CA ASP A 123 -20.22 5.93 -4.98
C ASP A 123 -21.41 6.64 -4.31
N LEU A 124 -22.34 5.88 -3.79
CA LEU A 124 -23.46 6.43 -3.02
C LEU A 124 -23.06 6.43 -1.54
N ASP A 125 -23.18 7.57 -0.89
CA ASP A 125 -23.11 7.64 0.57
C ASP A 125 -24.25 6.85 1.23
N GLY A 126 -24.24 6.73 2.55
CA GLY A 126 -25.29 6.03 3.30
C GLY A 126 -26.71 6.62 3.12
N ASP A 127 -26.82 7.84 2.61
CA ASP A 127 -28.06 8.56 2.33
C ASP A 127 -28.47 8.52 0.84
N GLY A 128 -27.65 7.88 -0.01
CA GLY A 128 -27.88 7.73 -1.44
C GLY A 128 -27.46 8.92 -2.30
N ASN A 129 -26.62 9.83 -1.77
CA ASN A 129 -26.05 10.92 -2.56
C ASN A 129 -24.74 10.46 -3.22
N LEU A 130 -24.45 11.01 -4.40
CA LEU A 130 -23.19 10.75 -5.10
C LEU A 130 -22.03 11.38 -4.34
N GLU A 131 -21.06 10.56 -3.94
CA GLU A 131 -19.80 11.01 -3.33
C GLU A 131 -18.70 11.09 -4.38
N PRO A 132 -18.23 12.31 -4.75
CA PRO A 132 -17.06 12.43 -5.59
C PRO A 132 -15.84 11.80 -4.89
N ALA A 133 -14.99 11.13 -5.66
CA ALA A 133 -13.81 10.44 -5.12
C ALA A 133 -12.51 10.81 -5.84
N GLY A 134 -12.59 11.68 -6.85
CA GLY A 134 -11.47 11.95 -7.74
C GLY A 134 -11.04 10.70 -8.51
N ALA A 135 -11.98 9.79 -8.79
CA ALA A 135 -11.70 8.51 -9.43
C ALA A 135 -11.84 8.60 -10.94
N ASN A 136 -10.79 8.24 -11.64
CA ASN A 136 -10.73 8.27 -13.11
C ASN A 136 -9.90 7.09 -13.61
N PRO A 137 -10.24 6.53 -14.78
CA PRO A 137 -9.32 5.65 -15.48
C PRO A 137 -8.09 6.44 -15.96
N LEU A 138 -6.94 5.77 -16.06
CA LEU A 138 -5.68 6.45 -16.41
C LEU A 138 -5.71 7.06 -17.81
N TRP A 139 -6.37 6.42 -18.77
CA TRP A 139 -6.53 6.99 -20.11
C TRP A 139 -7.25 8.35 -20.09
N HIS A 140 -8.19 8.56 -19.19
CA HIS A 140 -8.87 9.85 -19.06
C HIS A 140 -7.94 10.93 -18.51
N VAL A 141 -7.15 10.60 -17.50
CA VAL A 141 -6.15 11.54 -16.95
C VAL A 141 -5.15 11.99 -18.02
N LEU A 142 -4.69 11.04 -18.86
CA LEU A 142 -3.79 11.38 -19.95
C LEU A 142 -4.46 12.31 -20.98
N ASN A 143 -5.74 12.10 -21.30
CA ASN A 143 -6.50 13.00 -22.17
C ASN A 143 -6.69 14.40 -21.54
N LEU A 144 -6.94 14.47 -20.23
CA LEU A 144 -6.98 15.77 -19.55
C LEU A 144 -5.66 16.51 -19.66
N MET A 145 -4.54 15.81 -19.50
CA MET A 145 -3.20 16.40 -19.61
C MET A 145 -2.86 16.89 -21.01
N GLU A 146 -3.30 16.19 -22.07
CA GLU A 146 -3.13 16.63 -23.46
C GLU A 146 -3.91 17.92 -23.74
N ASN A 147 -5.05 18.13 -23.08
CA ASN A 147 -5.93 19.27 -23.30
C ASN A 147 -5.71 20.43 -22.31
N ASP A 148 -5.00 20.22 -21.21
CA ASP A 148 -4.72 21.24 -20.21
C ASP A 148 -3.21 21.31 -19.87
N PRO A 149 -2.48 22.29 -20.43
CA PRO A 149 -1.03 22.44 -20.18
C PRO A 149 -0.70 22.81 -18.71
N ASN A 150 -1.70 23.19 -17.88
CA ASN A 150 -1.51 23.47 -16.47
C ASN A 150 -1.65 22.22 -15.59
N LEU A 151 -2.19 21.13 -16.13
CA LEU A 151 -2.23 19.83 -15.46
C LEU A 151 -0.90 19.08 -15.70
N LYS A 152 -0.03 19.07 -14.70
CA LYS A 152 1.35 18.59 -14.84
C LYS A 152 1.62 17.39 -13.96
N VAL A 153 2.42 16.46 -14.49
CA VAL A 153 2.92 15.29 -13.75
C VAL A 153 4.11 15.68 -12.89
N TYR A 154 4.09 15.20 -11.67
CA TYR A 154 5.21 15.25 -10.73
C TYR A 154 5.51 13.82 -10.24
N TRP A 155 6.66 13.66 -9.63
CA TRP A 155 7.13 12.41 -9.07
C TRP A 155 7.50 12.61 -7.60
N ASP A 156 6.96 11.77 -6.72
CA ASP A 156 7.45 11.67 -5.35
C ASP A 156 8.53 10.59 -5.28
N ASP A 157 9.76 11.02 -5.02
CA ASP A 157 10.88 10.09 -4.94
C ASP A 157 10.92 9.31 -3.62
N THR A 158 10.20 9.76 -2.60
CA THR A 158 10.07 9.04 -1.33
C THR A 158 9.09 7.88 -1.48
N SER A 159 7.86 8.14 -1.89
CA SER A 159 6.82 7.12 -2.04
C SER A 159 6.92 6.32 -3.35
N LYS A 160 7.81 6.76 -4.30
CA LYS A 160 8.04 6.14 -5.63
C LYS A 160 6.80 6.06 -6.50
N VAL A 161 5.97 7.07 -6.46
CA VAL A 161 4.74 7.17 -7.25
C VAL A 161 4.56 8.56 -7.87
N PRO A 162 3.85 8.65 -9.01
CA PRO A 162 3.52 9.92 -9.65
C PRO A 162 2.24 10.53 -9.09
N TYR A 163 2.08 11.82 -9.34
CA TYR A 163 0.83 12.54 -9.17
C TYR A 163 0.69 13.65 -10.21
N VAL A 164 -0.52 14.09 -10.46
CA VAL A 164 -0.79 15.27 -11.28
C VAL A 164 -1.31 16.42 -10.42
N TRP A 165 -0.89 17.62 -10.78
CA TRP A 165 -1.29 18.86 -10.15
C TRP A 165 -1.77 19.87 -11.16
N GLN A 166 -2.97 20.41 -10.95
CA GLN A 166 -3.51 21.53 -11.70
C GLN A 166 -3.48 22.79 -10.81
N ASN A 167 -2.54 23.67 -11.10
CA ASN A 167 -2.25 24.79 -10.20
C ASN A 167 -3.35 25.85 -10.13
N ASN A 168 -4.11 26.08 -11.22
CA ASN A 168 -5.14 27.11 -11.26
C ASN A 168 -6.43 26.66 -10.59
N GLU A 169 -6.82 25.40 -10.82
CA GLU A 169 -8.01 24.79 -10.25
C GLU A 169 -7.75 24.16 -8.87
N LYS A 170 -6.47 24.07 -8.45
CA LYS A 170 -6.04 23.47 -7.18
C LYS A 170 -6.48 22.03 -7.06
N VAL A 171 -6.31 21.25 -8.14
CA VAL A 171 -6.66 19.83 -8.19
C VAL A 171 -5.41 18.97 -8.12
N PHE A 172 -5.46 17.98 -7.25
CA PHE A 172 -4.45 16.95 -7.10
C PHE A 172 -5.08 15.58 -7.40
N LEU A 173 -4.41 14.77 -8.24
CA LEU A 173 -4.78 13.37 -8.46
C LEU A 173 -3.54 12.48 -8.28
N SER A 174 -3.61 11.50 -7.40
CA SER A 174 -2.62 10.42 -7.34
C SER A 174 -2.98 9.35 -8.38
N PHE A 175 -1.99 8.83 -9.11
CA PHE A 175 -2.21 7.87 -10.20
C PHE A 175 -0.98 6.96 -10.43
N GLU A 176 -1.04 6.08 -11.41
CA GLU A 176 0.06 5.23 -11.85
C GLU A 176 0.50 5.58 -13.27
N ASN A 177 1.79 5.38 -13.56
CA ASN A 177 2.37 5.48 -14.90
C ASN A 177 3.47 4.44 -15.10
N GLU A 178 4.12 4.45 -16.27
CA GLU A 178 5.17 3.47 -16.58
C GLU A 178 6.34 3.51 -15.58
N LYS A 179 6.69 4.69 -15.06
CA LYS A 179 7.77 4.84 -14.08
C LYS A 179 7.41 4.20 -12.74
N SER A 180 6.17 4.34 -12.30
CA SER A 180 5.72 3.69 -11.06
C SER A 180 5.57 2.17 -11.24
N ILE A 181 5.18 1.70 -12.41
CA ILE A 181 5.19 0.25 -12.71
C ILE A 181 6.61 -0.31 -12.62
N ASP A 182 7.63 0.40 -13.13
CA ASP A 182 9.02 -0.03 -12.97
C ASP A 182 9.43 -0.10 -11.50
N ALA A 183 9.09 0.91 -10.71
CA ALA A 183 9.38 0.92 -9.27
C ALA A 183 8.68 -0.23 -8.53
N ARG A 184 7.45 -0.58 -8.94
CA ARG A 184 6.73 -1.75 -8.38
C ARG A 184 7.37 -3.07 -8.82
N LEU A 185 7.83 -3.17 -10.07
CA LEU A 185 8.58 -4.33 -10.55
C LEU A 185 9.89 -4.53 -9.77
N ASP A 186 10.63 -3.44 -9.54
CA ASP A 186 11.84 -3.48 -8.71
C ASP A 186 11.53 -3.95 -7.29
N TYR A 187 10.43 -3.48 -6.71
CA TYR A 187 9.97 -3.91 -5.39
C TYR A 187 9.59 -5.40 -5.37
N ILE A 188 8.80 -5.85 -6.34
CA ILE A 188 8.40 -7.27 -6.48
C ILE A 188 9.63 -8.16 -6.56
N LYS A 189 10.62 -7.77 -7.35
CA LYS A 189 11.89 -8.48 -7.48
C LYS A 189 12.69 -8.49 -6.17
N ASP A 190 12.86 -7.32 -5.54
CA ASP A 190 13.65 -7.17 -4.31
C ASP A 190 13.05 -8.01 -3.15
N LYS A 191 11.73 -8.05 -3.04
CA LYS A 191 11.02 -8.80 -2.00
C LYS A 191 10.70 -10.24 -2.40
N ASN A 192 11.04 -10.68 -3.61
CA ASN A 192 10.71 -12.01 -4.15
C ASN A 192 9.20 -12.32 -4.06
N LEU A 193 8.36 -11.36 -4.45
CA LEU A 193 6.90 -11.50 -4.37
C LEU A 193 6.37 -12.41 -5.48
N GLY A 194 5.21 -13.04 -5.23
CA GLY A 194 4.52 -13.90 -6.20
C GLY A 194 3.99 -13.18 -7.44
N GLY A 195 3.90 -11.85 -7.40
CA GLY A 195 3.42 -11.05 -8.52
C GLY A 195 2.62 -9.83 -8.08
N ALA A 196 1.67 -9.44 -8.93
CA ALA A 196 0.83 -8.26 -8.72
C ALA A 196 -0.66 -8.58 -8.90
N LEU A 197 -1.51 -7.79 -8.25
CA LEU A 197 -2.95 -7.70 -8.44
C LEU A 197 -3.27 -6.35 -9.09
N ILE A 198 -3.99 -6.32 -10.19
CA ILE A 198 -4.43 -5.09 -10.84
C ILE A 198 -5.89 -4.80 -10.50
N TRP A 199 -6.19 -3.59 -10.04
CA TRP A 199 -7.53 -3.06 -9.89
C TRP A 199 -7.64 -1.69 -10.55
N VAL A 200 -8.29 -1.52 -11.68
CA VAL A 200 -8.96 -2.54 -12.51
C VAL A 200 -8.48 -2.38 -13.96
N MET A 201 -8.38 -3.47 -14.70
CA MET A 201 -7.73 -3.51 -16.02
C MET A 201 -8.30 -2.50 -17.03
N ASN A 202 -9.60 -2.19 -17.01
CA ASN A 202 -10.21 -1.21 -17.89
C ASN A 202 -9.79 0.25 -17.61
N GLY A 203 -9.01 0.47 -16.55
CA GLY A 203 -8.36 1.74 -16.25
C GLY A 203 -7.04 1.96 -16.98
N ASP A 204 -6.44 0.90 -17.55
CA ASP A 204 -5.21 1.01 -18.34
C ASP A 204 -5.42 1.81 -19.61
N TYR A 205 -4.36 2.21 -20.27
CA TYR A 205 -4.42 3.08 -21.45
C TYR A 205 -3.66 2.53 -22.65
N GLY A 206 -4.04 3.03 -23.80
CA GLY A 206 -3.37 2.87 -25.09
C GLY A 206 -3.69 4.04 -26.00
N LEU A 207 -2.99 4.14 -27.12
CA LEU A 207 -3.32 5.13 -28.14
C LEU A 207 -4.65 4.76 -28.79
N ASN A 208 -5.53 5.76 -28.93
CA ASN A 208 -6.79 5.60 -29.64
C ASN A 208 -6.53 5.52 -31.16
N PRO A 209 -6.83 4.39 -31.81
CA PRO A 209 -6.59 4.25 -33.23
C PRO A 209 -7.48 5.15 -34.12
N ASN A 210 -8.56 5.68 -33.53
CA ASN A 210 -9.49 6.58 -34.20
C ASN A 210 -9.25 8.07 -33.83
N TYR A 211 -8.18 8.38 -33.12
CA TYR A 211 -7.87 9.75 -32.74
C TYR A 211 -7.65 10.65 -33.96
N VAL A 212 -8.33 11.77 -33.96
CA VAL A 212 -8.16 12.84 -34.95
C VAL A 212 -7.60 14.06 -34.24
N GLU A 213 -6.43 14.52 -34.63
CA GLU A 213 -5.78 15.68 -34.05
C GLU A 213 -6.67 16.94 -34.17
N GLY A 214 -6.90 17.59 -33.03
CA GLY A 214 -7.79 18.76 -32.92
C GLY A 214 -9.27 18.42 -32.73
N SER A 215 -9.65 17.15 -32.58
CA SER A 215 -11.00 16.77 -32.13
C SER A 215 -11.26 17.35 -30.74
N THR A 216 -12.46 17.90 -30.55
CA THR A 216 -12.94 18.40 -29.26
C THR A 216 -13.86 17.40 -28.56
N ASP A 217 -14.12 16.26 -29.17
CA ASP A 217 -14.91 15.19 -28.55
C ASP A 217 -14.07 14.46 -27.49
N VAL A 218 -14.50 14.55 -26.25
CA VAL A 218 -13.82 13.89 -25.12
C VAL A 218 -13.78 12.35 -25.24
N ASN A 219 -14.72 11.77 -26.04
CA ASN A 219 -14.73 10.34 -26.33
C ASN A 219 -13.75 9.96 -27.45
N GLU A 220 -13.24 10.94 -28.18
CA GLU A 220 -12.26 10.80 -29.27
C GLU A 220 -10.87 11.28 -28.83
N GLY A 221 -10.59 11.27 -27.54
CA GLY A 221 -9.28 11.65 -27.00
C GLY A 221 -8.15 10.79 -27.56
N LYS A 222 -6.92 11.30 -27.45
CA LYS A 222 -5.69 10.63 -27.93
C LYS A 222 -5.46 9.27 -27.25
N TYR A 223 -5.96 9.11 -26.05
CA TYR A 223 -5.87 7.86 -25.27
C TYR A 223 -7.25 7.24 -25.05
N THR A 224 -7.28 5.93 -25.04
CA THR A 224 -8.45 5.11 -24.72
C THR A 224 -8.02 3.93 -23.86
N PHE A 225 -8.97 3.10 -23.42
CA PHE A 225 -8.64 1.82 -22.81
C PHE A 225 -7.63 1.06 -23.67
N GLY A 226 -6.63 0.49 -23.03
CA GLY A 226 -5.54 -0.23 -23.68
C GLY A 226 -4.81 -1.16 -22.72
N ASP A 227 -3.55 -1.43 -22.99
CA ASP A 227 -2.75 -2.42 -22.26
C ASP A 227 -1.31 -1.95 -21.95
N THR A 228 -1.06 -0.65 -21.95
CA THR A 228 0.30 -0.10 -21.84
C THR A 228 0.98 -0.51 -20.55
N LEU A 229 0.33 -0.27 -19.40
CA LEU A 229 0.89 -0.63 -18.09
C LEU A 229 0.85 -2.13 -17.87
N THR A 230 -0.24 -2.79 -18.27
CA THR A 230 -0.39 -4.25 -18.16
C THR A 230 0.69 -4.98 -18.95
N LYS A 231 0.99 -4.52 -20.17
CA LYS A 231 2.05 -5.08 -21.00
C LYS A 231 3.43 -4.90 -20.38
N ARG A 232 3.72 -3.66 -19.90
CA ARG A 232 4.96 -3.37 -19.19
C ARG A 232 5.16 -4.24 -17.95
N LEU A 233 4.10 -4.39 -17.13
CA LEU A 233 4.10 -5.24 -15.96
C LEU A 233 4.34 -6.71 -16.33
N SER A 234 3.60 -7.23 -17.31
CA SER A 234 3.72 -8.60 -17.80
C SER A 234 5.11 -8.91 -18.35
N GLU A 235 5.68 -8.01 -19.16
CA GLU A 235 7.04 -8.14 -19.69
C GLU A 235 8.10 -8.12 -18.58
N GLY A 236 7.91 -7.23 -17.57
CA GLY A 236 8.78 -7.15 -16.41
C GLY A 236 8.76 -8.43 -15.58
N LEU A 237 7.58 -8.93 -15.25
CA LEU A 237 7.42 -10.19 -14.52
C LEU A 237 7.98 -11.39 -15.30
N THR A 238 7.74 -11.45 -16.60
CA THR A 238 8.29 -12.51 -17.47
C THR A 238 9.82 -12.51 -17.47
N LYS A 239 10.45 -11.34 -17.50
CA LYS A 239 11.92 -11.21 -17.44
C LYS A 239 12.50 -11.62 -16.09
N MET A 240 11.74 -11.47 -15.00
CA MET A 240 12.17 -11.92 -13.66
C MET A 240 12.19 -13.44 -13.56
N GLY A 241 11.35 -14.13 -14.35
CA GLY A 241 11.16 -15.57 -14.22
C GLY A 241 10.33 -15.93 -12.97
N ASP A 242 10.34 -17.21 -12.62
CA ASP A 242 9.66 -17.69 -11.42
C ASP A 242 10.32 -17.12 -10.17
N CYS A 243 9.52 -16.70 -9.20
CA CYS A 243 10.03 -16.32 -7.88
C CYS A 243 10.78 -17.53 -7.26
N ALA A 244 11.90 -17.22 -6.61
CA ALA A 244 12.60 -18.22 -5.83
C ALA A 244 11.64 -18.72 -4.74
N LYS A 245 11.40 -20.02 -4.71
CA LYS A 245 10.69 -20.60 -3.57
C LYS A 245 11.51 -20.33 -2.32
N SER A 246 10.85 -19.80 -1.30
CA SER A 246 11.45 -19.77 0.03
C SER A 246 11.95 -21.20 0.30
N PRO A 247 13.15 -21.40 0.83
CA PRO A 247 13.53 -22.72 1.30
C PRO A 247 12.33 -23.23 2.09
N GLU A 248 11.73 -24.34 1.67
CA GLU A 248 10.76 -25.03 2.52
C GLU A 248 11.41 -25.00 3.87
N ASP A 249 10.72 -24.43 4.86
CA ASP A 249 11.31 -24.32 6.19
C ASP A 249 11.92 -25.67 6.47
N SER A 250 13.26 -25.75 6.45
CA SER A 250 13.97 -26.98 6.80
C SER A 250 13.69 -27.37 8.25
N ASN A 251 12.92 -26.53 8.91
CA ASN A 251 12.20 -26.72 10.16
C ASN A 251 10.78 -27.28 10.01
N SER A 252 10.36 -27.75 8.83
CA SER A 252 9.10 -28.49 8.69
C SER A 252 9.07 -29.81 9.52
N SER A 253 10.18 -30.15 10.16
CA SER A 253 10.22 -31.18 11.21
C SER A 253 9.95 -30.64 12.61
N LEU A 254 9.88 -29.33 12.80
CA LEU A 254 9.40 -28.76 14.04
C LEU A 254 7.87 -28.69 13.92
N GLU A 255 7.19 -29.56 14.62
CA GLU A 255 5.76 -29.40 14.86
C GLU A 255 5.51 -27.96 15.28
N PRO A 256 4.48 -27.28 14.71
CA PRO A 256 4.16 -25.92 15.13
C PRO A 256 4.06 -25.92 16.65
N ILE A 257 4.91 -25.16 17.31
CA ILE A 257 4.80 -24.98 18.76
C ILE A 257 3.44 -24.34 18.96
N ASN A 258 2.54 -25.04 19.64
CA ASN A 258 1.18 -24.56 19.91
C ASN A 258 1.27 -23.46 20.97
N VAL A 259 1.69 -22.27 20.54
CA VAL A 259 1.94 -21.08 21.33
C VAL A 259 1.29 -19.89 20.64
N ASP A 260 0.36 -19.24 21.33
CA ASP A 260 -0.18 -17.98 20.88
C ASP A 260 0.72 -16.83 21.31
N VAL A 261 1.09 -15.99 20.37
CA VAL A 261 1.82 -14.73 20.63
C VAL A 261 0.88 -13.57 20.32
N ASN A 262 0.47 -12.85 21.33
CA ASN A 262 -0.47 -11.75 21.19
C ASN A 262 0.18 -10.43 21.64
N LEU A 263 0.19 -9.44 20.74
CA LEU A 263 0.70 -8.12 21.04
C LEU A 263 -0.48 -7.18 21.29
N THR A 264 -0.66 -6.77 22.55
CA THR A 264 -1.67 -5.78 22.93
C THR A 264 -1.00 -4.43 23.14
N GLY A 265 -1.43 -3.42 22.38
CA GLY A 265 -0.97 -2.04 22.53
C GLY A 265 -1.86 -1.24 23.47
N ASN A 266 -1.25 -0.47 24.36
CA ASN A 266 -1.90 0.61 25.09
C ASN A 266 -1.35 1.93 24.54
N TYR A 267 -2.26 2.77 24.08
CA TYR A 267 -1.93 4.09 23.59
C TYR A 267 -1.98 5.10 24.72
N ASP A 268 -0.82 5.60 25.11
CA ASP A 268 -0.68 6.73 26.04
C ASP A 268 0.26 7.75 25.40
N HIS A 269 -0.35 8.71 24.69
CA HIS A 269 0.39 9.72 23.92
C HIS A 269 1.36 10.50 24.83
N PRO A 270 2.63 10.68 24.50
CA PRO A 270 3.32 10.35 23.24
C PRO A 270 4.02 8.99 23.23
N ASN A 271 3.71 8.11 24.13
CA ASN A 271 4.37 6.82 24.27
C ASN A 271 3.41 5.68 23.93
N TYR A 272 3.98 4.59 23.43
CA TYR A 272 3.29 3.32 23.24
C TYR A 272 3.84 2.30 24.20
N THR A 273 2.95 1.58 24.84
CA THR A 273 3.32 0.39 25.62
C THR A 273 2.68 -0.81 24.95
N TYR A 274 3.49 -1.77 24.57
CA TYR A 274 3.02 -3.05 24.04
C TYR A 274 3.24 -4.13 25.08
N SER A 275 2.21 -4.91 25.32
CA SER A 275 2.30 -6.13 26.11
C SER A 275 2.37 -7.32 25.15
N LEU A 276 3.48 -8.05 25.18
CA LEU A 276 3.63 -9.31 24.48
C LEU A 276 3.13 -10.43 25.39
N ASN A 277 1.98 -10.98 25.05
CA ASN A 277 1.40 -12.11 25.79
C ASN A 277 1.70 -13.40 25.04
N ILE A 278 2.38 -14.32 25.69
CA ILE A 278 2.70 -15.63 25.12
C ILE A 278 1.90 -16.67 25.91
N THR A 279 1.00 -17.36 25.23
CA THR A 279 0.20 -18.43 25.81
C THR A 279 0.69 -19.77 25.29
N ASN A 280 1.17 -20.60 26.18
CA ASN A 280 1.66 -21.93 25.88
C ASN A 280 0.51 -22.96 25.92
N HIS A 281 0.16 -23.52 24.79
CA HIS A 281 -0.84 -24.57 24.65
C HIS A 281 -0.23 -25.96 24.41
N THR A 282 1.09 -26.10 24.52
CA THR A 282 1.77 -27.39 24.25
C THR A 282 1.48 -28.46 25.29
N GLY A 283 1.00 -28.08 26.48
CA GLY A 283 0.84 -28.98 27.63
C GLY A 283 2.15 -29.28 28.36
N GLU A 284 3.28 -28.79 27.86
CA GLU A 284 4.61 -28.97 28.47
C GLU A 284 5.21 -27.62 28.82
N GLU A 285 6.13 -27.61 29.78
CA GLU A 285 6.86 -26.38 30.18
C GLU A 285 7.81 -25.94 29.06
N ILE A 286 7.67 -24.70 28.59
CA ILE A 286 8.66 -24.08 27.70
C ILE A 286 9.74 -23.44 28.58
N LYS A 287 10.93 -24.01 28.57
CA LYS A 287 12.07 -23.49 29.33
C LYS A 287 12.48 -22.11 28.84
N GLY A 288 13.04 -21.29 29.75
CA GLY A 288 13.58 -19.98 29.41
C GLY A 288 14.66 -20.03 28.31
N GLY A 289 15.02 -18.86 27.80
CA GLY A 289 15.99 -18.72 26.70
C GLY A 289 15.36 -18.69 25.30
N TRP A 290 14.03 -18.72 25.18
CA TRP A 290 13.35 -18.45 23.91
C TRP A 290 13.46 -16.98 23.50
N THR A 291 13.36 -16.73 22.20
CA THR A 291 13.38 -15.39 21.62
C THR A 291 12.14 -15.14 20.80
N VAL A 292 11.66 -13.89 20.82
CA VAL A 292 10.65 -13.37 19.88
C VAL A 292 11.24 -12.15 19.20
N SER A 293 11.17 -12.13 17.88
CA SER A 293 11.65 -11.01 17.08
C SER A 293 10.49 -10.42 16.27
N PHE A 294 10.44 -9.09 16.19
CA PHE A 294 9.49 -8.36 15.36
C PHE A 294 10.10 -7.05 14.87
N ASP A 295 9.59 -6.56 13.74
CA ASP A 295 10.08 -5.34 13.14
C ASP A 295 9.22 -4.14 13.57
N LEU A 296 9.90 -3.05 13.87
CA LEU A 296 9.29 -1.74 14.11
C LEU A 296 9.79 -0.73 13.10
N PRO A 297 8.97 0.26 12.71
CA PRO A 297 9.41 1.36 11.87
C PRO A 297 10.63 2.07 12.45
N LYS A 298 11.49 2.60 11.58
CA LYS A 298 12.69 3.36 11.99
C LYS A 298 12.39 4.53 12.91
N SER A 299 11.22 5.15 12.76
CA SER A 299 10.73 6.23 13.61
C SER A 299 10.36 5.79 15.04
N ALA A 300 10.14 4.49 15.25
CA ALA A 300 9.84 3.96 16.58
C ALA A 300 11.13 3.84 17.39
N VAL A 301 11.26 4.71 18.40
CA VAL A 301 12.40 4.70 19.31
C VAL A 301 12.06 3.82 20.50
N TYR A 302 12.80 2.73 20.66
CA TYR A 302 12.70 1.88 21.84
C TYR A 302 13.11 2.68 23.09
N LYS A 303 12.31 2.59 24.15
CA LYS A 303 12.62 3.25 25.43
C LYS A 303 13.01 2.27 26.53
N SER A 304 12.21 1.26 26.78
CA SER A 304 12.45 0.29 27.84
C SER A 304 11.57 -0.95 27.70
N SER A 305 11.98 -2.07 28.27
CA SER A 305 11.14 -3.24 28.48
C SER A 305 11.39 -3.84 29.86
N TRP A 306 10.49 -4.69 30.29
CA TRP A 306 10.63 -5.52 31.47
C TRP A 306 10.15 -6.94 31.16
N GLY A 307 10.63 -7.93 31.90
CA GLY A 307 10.28 -9.34 31.69
C GLY A 307 11.26 -10.14 30.84
N GLY A 308 12.33 -9.52 30.33
CA GLY A 308 13.36 -10.17 29.53
C GLY A 308 14.46 -9.21 29.12
N THR A 309 15.44 -9.69 28.39
CA THR A 309 16.45 -8.87 27.72
C THR A 309 16.01 -8.58 26.28
N TYR A 310 16.47 -7.48 25.74
CA TYR A 310 16.17 -7.12 24.35
C TYR A 310 17.42 -6.68 23.61
N SER A 311 17.38 -6.81 22.30
CA SER A 311 18.33 -6.19 21.40
C SER A 311 17.62 -5.49 20.24
N VAL A 312 18.23 -4.46 19.70
CA VAL A 312 17.74 -3.72 18.55
C VAL A 312 18.76 -3.84 17.42
N LYS A 313 18.32 -4.34 16.28
CA LYS A 313 19.12 -4.36 15.05
C LYS A 313 18.58 -3.32 14.08
N ASP A 314 19.42 -2.38 13.69
CA ASP A 314 19.12 -1.42 12.64
C ASP A 314 19.25 -2.08 11.27
N ASN A 315 18.19 -2.07 10.48
CA ASN A 315 18.15 -2.61 9.12
C ASN A 315 17.95 -1.51 8.05
N GLY A 316 18.25 -0.25 8.40
CA GLY A 316 18.07 0.90 7.50
C GLY A 316 16.68 1.50 7.60
N ASP A 317 15.68 0.88 7.00
CA ASP A 317 14.30 1.38 6.95
C ASP A 317 13.47 0.98 8.17
N PHE A 318 13.90 -0.02 8.91
CA PHE A 318 13.22 -0.54 10.11
C PHE A 318 14.22 -1.05 11.15
N ASN A 319 13.73 -1.20 12.37
CA ASN A 319 14.48 -1.80 13.46
C ASN A 319 13.86 -3.17 13.79
N THR A 320 14.69 -4.23 13.82
CA THR A 320 14.25 -5.51 14.38
C THR A 320 14.50 -5.51 15.89
N ILE A 321 13.44 -5.70 16.64
CA ILE A 321 13.50 -5.88 18.10
C ILE A 321 13.49 -7.37 18.39
N THR A 322 14.48 -7.86 19.13
CA THR A 322 14.50 -9.23 19.61
C THR A 322 14.40 -9.22 21.13
N LEU A 323 13.36 -9.87 21.64
CA LEU A 323 13.16 -10.13 23.06
C LEU A 323 13.63 -11.53 23.39
N THR A 324 14.40 -11.66 24.47
CA THR A 324 14.87 -12.97 24.98
C THR A 324 14.35 -13.14 26.40
N SER A 325 13.68 -14.24 26.67
CA SER A 325 13.21 -14.56 28.02
C SER A 325 14.36 -14.72 28.99
N GLY A 326 14.13 -14.43 30.25
CA GLY A 326 15.03 -14.85 31.34
C GLY A 326 15.17 -16.38 31.39
N ALA A 327 16.25 -16.86 31.97
CA ALA A 327 16.49 -18.28 32.17
C ALA A 327 15.54 -18.85 33.25
#